data_af02d6a211664081114f1f42843cc743
#
_entry.id   af02d6a211664081114f1f42843cc743
#
_cell.length_a   1.000
_cell.length_b   1.000
_cell.length_c   1.000
_cell.angle_alpha   90.00
_cell.angle_beta   90.00
_cell.angle_gamma   90.00
#
_symmetry.space_group_name_H-M   'P 1'
#
loop_
_entity.id
_entity.type
_entity.pdbx_description
1 polymer ?
#
loop_
_entity_poly.entity_id
_entity_poly.type
_entity_poly.pdbx_seq_one_letter_code
_entity_poly.pdbx_strand_id
1 'polypeptide(L)'
;PDVFKHNPAVDHVHQNGQHGAFYQQYIRGKESSTKLYFADPYLQSDFILEQDHLLNIWANQWGMKYEGESPQIYLTQSEIDYFKPFYQTDKPILAIQPNGGPQGQGYNYSWTRDIPEPAVLKVIEEFKSTHSIVHIKRDDQKKYPDTLHALDGFRSIAILLQLANKRLLIDSFAQHLATAFNLPSTVCWVTTKPEIFGYEIHNNIKANKPNLSVTFPNNLYQPFALSQDITSCPYKKLEDVFDVDKIIKSLK
;
A
#
# COMPACT_ATOMS: atom_id res chain seq x y z
N PRO A 1 15.64 1.81 -3.41
CA PRO A 1 16.55 2.86 -2.92
C PRO A 1 15.81 4.04 -2.27
N ASP A 2 14.74 4.55 -2.89
CA ASP A 2 14.05 5.77 -2.45
C ASP A 2 13.42 5.69 -1.06
N VAL A 3 13.01 4.49 -0.63
CA VAL A 3 12.45 4.24 0.72
C VAL A 3 13.48 4.55 1.81
N PHE A 4 14.76 4.20 1.58
CA PHE A 4 15.83 4.35 2.57
C PHE A 4 16.60 5.66 2.48
N LYS A 5 16.29 6.49 1.47
CA LYS A 5 16.99 7.75 1.24
C LYS A 5 16.81 8.68 2.45
N HIS A 6 17.91 9.27 2.91
CA HIS A 6 17.99 10.13 4.08
C HIS A 6 17.66 9.46 5.42
N ASN A 7 17.54 8.14 5.47
CA ASN A 7 17.34 7.43 6.73
C ASN A 7 18.68 7.37 7.50
N PRO A 8 18.78 7.98 8.71
CA PRO A 8 20.02 8.03 9.45
C PRO A 8 20.48 6.66 10.00
N ALA A 9 19.62 5.65 9.99
CA ALA A 9 19.92 4.29 10.41
C ALA A 9 20.42 3.41 9.26
N VAL A 10 20.54 3.95 8.04
CA VAL A 10 20.95 3.19 6.84
C VAL A 10 22.18 3.83 6.21
N ASP A 11 23.34 3.19 6.38
CA ASP A 11 24.59 3.68 5.82
C ASP A 11 24.66 3.46 4.30
N HIS A 12 24.25 2.28 3.82
CA HIS A 12 24.35 1.89 2.42
C HIS A 12 23.15 1.08 1.95
N VAL A 13 22.74 1.32 0.71
CA VAL A 13 21.71 0.54 0.02
C VAL A 13 22.31 -0.06 -1.25
N HIS A 14 22.28 -1.36 -1.37
CA HIS A 14 22.79 -2.10 -2.53
C HIS A 14 21.65 -2.70 -3.34
N GLN A 15 21.80 -2.65 -4.64
CA GLN A 15 20.84 -3.28 -5.54
C GLN A 15 20.99 -4.80 -5.48
N ASN A 16 19.89 -5.51 -5.42
CA ASN A 16 19.89 -6.97 -5.50
C ASN A 16 20.54 -7.45 -6.80
N GLY A 17 21.35 -8.50 -6.71
CA GLY A 17 22.14 -9.04 -7.84
C GLY A 17 23.63 -8.63 -7.84
N GLN A 18 24.04 -7.69 -7.02
CA GLN A 18 25.46 -7.27 -6.89
C GLN A 18 26.18 -7.97 -5.73
N HIS A 19 25.85 -9.22 -5.44
CA HIS A 19 26.31 -9.94 -4.26
C HIS A 19 27.84 -10.05 -4.15
N GLY A 20 28.54 -10.27 -5.27
CA GLY A 20 30.00 -10.38 -5.26
C GLY A 20 30.68 -9.07 -4.90
N ALA A 21 30.26 -7.96 -5.46
CA ALA A 21 30.80 -6.63 -5.15
C ALA A 21 30.48 -6.25 -3.70
N PHE A 22 29.27 -6.52 -3.24
CA PHE A 22 28.86 -6.29 -1.86
C PHE A 22 29.73 -7.08 -0.87
N TYR A 23 29.94 -8.39 -1.11
CA TYR A 23 30.80 -9.22 -0.28
C TYR A 23 32.22 -8.67 -0.20
N GLN A 24 32.84 -8.37 -1.36
CA GLN A 24 34.21 -7.87 -1.41
C GLN A 24 34.38 -6.54 -0.68
N GLN A 25 33.41 -5.65 -0.79
CA GLN A 25 33.52 -4.30 -0.24
C GLN A 25 33.17 -4.22 1.25
N TYR A 26 32.19 -4.98 1.71
CA TYR A 26 31.63 -4.79 3.05
C TYR A 26 31.83 -5.97 4.01
N ILE A 27 31.95 -7.18 3.49
CA ILE A 27 31.98 -8.39 4.33
C ILE A 27 33.40 -9.00 4.41
N ARG A 28 34.12 -9.05 3.30
CA ARG A 28 35.46 -9.68 3.24
C ARG A 28 36.37 -9.13 4.31
N GLY A 29 36.94 -10.05 5.12
CA GLY A 29 37.80 -9.73 6.25
C GLY A 29 37.09 -9.25 7.52
N LYS A 30 35.76 -9.24 7.51
CA LYS A 30 34.89 -8.86 8.64
C LYS A 30 33.84 -9.92 8.94
N GLU A 31 34.02 -11.13 8.42
CA GLU A 31 33.02 -12.20 8.48
C GLU A 31 32.62 -12.55 9.91
N SER A 32 33.57 -12.53 10.84
CA SER A 32 33.33 -12.83 12.25
C SER A 32 32.53 -11.76 13.00
N SER A 33 32.47 -10.53 12.48
CA SER A 33 31.76 -9.41 13.07
C SER A 33 30.50 -9.03 12.30
N THR A 34 30.26 -9.65 11.13
CA THR A 34 29.10 -9.36 10.28
C THR A 34 27.92 -10.23 10.68
N LYS A 35 26.78 -9.60 10.93
CA LYS A 35 25.50 -10.29 11.10
C LYS A 35 24.69 -10.15 9.82
N LEU A 36 24.22 -11.27 9.29
CA LEU A 36 23.33 -11.31 8.14
C LEU A 36 21.92 -11.66 8.61
N TYR A 37 20.96 -10.83 8.25
CA TYR A 37 19.56 -11.10 8.50
C TYR A 37 18.90 -11.42 7.16
N PHE A 38 18.34 -12.61 7.07
CA PHE A 38 17.57 -13.07 5.91
C PHE A 38 16.20 -13.46 6.41
N ALA A 39 15.21 -12.64 6.11
CA ALA A 39 13.86 -12.87 6.60
C ALA A 39 12.86 -12.85 5.45
N ASP A 40 12.07 -13.92 5.37
CA ASP A 40 10.87 -13.99 4.54
C ASP A 40 9.67 -14.27 5.44
N PRO A 41 8.90 -13.25 5.84
CA PRO A 41 7.79 -13.41 6.74
C PRO A 41 6.66 -14.24 6.14
N TYR A 42 6.53 -14.26 4.82
CA TYR A 42 5.45 -14.96 4.11
C TYR A 42 5.53 -16.49 4.22
N LEU A 43 6.68 -17.03 4.62
CA LEU A 43 6.88 -18.47 4.85
C LEU A 43 6.70 -18.89 6.31
N GLN A 44 6.41 -17.95 7.20
CA GLN A 44 6.22 -18.25 8.61
C GLN A 44 4.81 -18.77 8.91
N SER A 45 4.71 -19.70 9.86
CA SER A 45 3.42 -20.27 10.29
C SER A 45 2.42 -19.22 10.72
N ASP A 46 2.88 -18.22 11.49
CA ASP A 46 2.03 -17.15 12.02
C ASP A 46 1.43 -16.30 10.90
N PHE A 47 2.17 -16.11 9.80
CA PHE A 47 1.65 -15.46 8.60
C PHE A 47 0.66 -16.36 7.85
N ILE A 48 1.04 -17.62 7.60
CA ILE A 48 0.21 -18.58 6.85
C ILE A 48 -1.12 -18.83 7.57
N LEU A 49 -1.09 -18.90 8.91
CA LEU A 49 -2.27 -19.07 9.74
C LEU A 49 -2.97 -17.76 10.10
N GLU A 50 -2.48 -16.63 9.62
CA GLU A 50 -3.03 -15.29 9.87
C GLU A 50 -3.17 -14.97 11.37
N GLN A 51 -2.16 -15.32 12.15
CA GLN A 51 -2.18 -15.22 13.61
C GLN A 51 -1.57 -13.93 14.13
N ASP A 52 -0.73 -13.23 13.33
CA ASP A 52 -0.04 -12.04 13.78
C ASP A 52 0.14 -11.03 12.66
N HIS A 53 0.41 -9.78 13.05
CA HIS A 53 0.72 -8.70 12.13
C HIS A 53 2.09 -8.91 11.48
N LEU A 54 2.21 -8.57 10.18
CA LEU A 54 3.42 -8.79 9.39
C LEU A 54 4.68 -8.18 10.01
N LEU A 55 4.57 -7.02 10.66
CA LEU A 55 5.71 -6.37 11.32
C LEU A 55 6.19 -7.17 12.55
N ASN A 56 5.28 -7.77 13.32
CA ASN A 56 5.64 -8.68 14.41
C ASN A 56 6.37 -9.90 13.89
N ILE A 57 5.85 -10.51 12.82
CA ILE A 57 6.45 -11.68 12.20
C ILE A 57 7.88 -11.38 11.73
N TRP A 58 8.09 -10.24 11.09
CA TRP A 58 9.44 -9.80 10.69
C TRP A 58 10.37 -9.58 11.88
N ALA A 59 9.91 -8.84 12.89
CA ALA A 59 10.70 -8.57 14.08
C ALA A 59 11.11 -9.87 14.78
N ASN A 60 10.19 -10.82 14.92
CA ASN A 60 10.44 -12.13 15.52
C ASN A 60 11.52 -12.92 14.75
N GLN A 61 11.50 -12.89 13.41
CA GLN A 61 12.55 -13.52 12.59
C GLN A 61 13.94 -12.94 12.83
N TRP A 62 14.02 -11.66 13.19
CA TRP A 62 15.29 -10.99 13.50
C TRP A 62 15.65 -11.05 14.98
N GLY A 63 14.86 -11.74 15.80
CA GLY A 63 15.03 -11.80 17.25
C GLY A 63 14.81 -10.46 17.94
N MET A 64 14.01 -9.59 17.34
CA MET A 64 13.60 -8.28 17.87
C MET A 64 12.16 -8.35 18.38
N LYS A 65 11.85 -7.49 19.34
CA LYS A 65 10.47 -7.24 19.76
C LYS A 65 9.94 -6.03 19.02
N TYR A 66 8.82 -6.18 18.36
CA TYR A 66 8.06 -5.06 17.81
C TYR A 66 7.15 -4.48 18.90
N GLU A 67 7.24 -3.19 19.16
CA GLU A 67 6.47 -2.51 20.20
C GLU A 67 5.41 -1.54 19.62
N GLY A 68 5.10 -1.68 18.32
CA GLY A 68 4.09 -0.87 17.64
C GLY A 68 4.68 0.37 16.95
N GLU A 69 5.98 0.38 16.67
CA GLU A 69 6.63 1.49 15.98
C GLU A 69 6.05 1.66 14.57
N SER A 70 5.77 2.91 14.21
CA SER A 70 5.34 3.23 12.85
C SER A 70 6.52 3.14 11.87
N PRO A 71 6.27 2.73 10.62
CA PRO A 71 7.25 2.89 9.54
C PRO A 71 7.77 4.33 9.48
N GLN A 72 9.00 4.51 9.03
CA GLN A 72 9.61 5.84 8.96
C GLN A 72 10.13 6.13 7.55
N ILE A 73 9.81 7.32 7.06
CA ILE A 73 10.30 7.87 5.79
C ILE A 73 10.84 9.27 6.04
N TYR A 74 12.03 9.53 5.55
CA TYR A 74 12.70 10.81 5.73
C TYR A 74 12.65 11.61 4.43
N LEU A 75 11.96 12.76 4.45
CA LEU A 75 11.91 13.72 3.36
C LEU A 75 12.74 14.95 3.74
N THR A 76 13.47 15.47 2.77
CA THR A 76 14.16 16.76 2.95
C THR A 76 13.25 17.93 2.61
N GLN A 77 13.54 19.11 3.18
CA GLN A 77 12.81 20.31 2.84
C GLN A 77 12.92 20.65 1.35
N SER A 78 14.08 20.42 0.75
CA SER A 78 14.29 20.64 -0.70
C SER A 78 13.40 19.75 -1.57
N GLU A 79 13.14 18.49 -1.17
CA GLU A 79 12.21 17.60 -1.88
C GLU A 79 10.77 18.10 -1.76
N ILE A 80 10.38 18.55 -0.56
CA ILE A 80 9.06 19.11 -0.32
C ILE A 80 8.85 20.36 -1.17
N ASP A 81 9.80 21.29 -1.15
CA ASP A 81 9.73 22.55 -1.89
C ASP A 81 9.70 22.30 -3.41
N TYR A 82 10.40 21.27 -3.88
CA TYR A 82 10.41 20.89 -5.30
C TYR A 82 9.05 20.30 -5.76
N PHE A 83 8.46 19.37 -4.99
CA PHE A 83 7.23 18.68 -5.43
C PHE A 83 5.95 19.42 -5.06
N LYS A 84 5.93 20.21 -3.99
CA LYS A 84 4.74 20.93 -3.54
C LYS A 84 4.05 21.76 -4.62
N PRO A 85 4.75 22.53 -5.48
CA PRO A 85 4.12 23.35 -6.52
C PRO A 85 3.29 22.53 -7.53
N PHE A 86 3.67 21.28 -7.80
CA PHE A 86 2.93 20.41 -8.74
C PHE A 86 1.57 19.94 -8.19
N TYR A 87 1.38 20.05 -6.88
CA TYR A 87 0.14 19.69 -6.19
C TYR A 87 -0.64 20.90 -5.68
N GLN A 88 -0.26 22.11 -6.08
CA GLN A 88 -1.05 23.29 -5.75
C GLN A 88 -2.36 23.27 -6.51
N THR A 89 -3.46 23.35 -5.76
CA THR A 89 -4.83 23.37 -6.30
C THR A 89 -5.67 24.40 -5.54
N ASP A 90 -6.73 24.91 -6.17
CA ASP A 90 -7.63 25.88 -5.54
C ASP A 90 -8.53 25.26 -4.47
N LYS A 91 -8.61 23.93 -4.43
CA LYS A 91 -9.45 23.16 -3.49
C LYS A 91 -8.55 22.27 -2.62
N PRO A 92 -9.05 21.85 -1.45
CA PRO A 92 -8.40 20.80 -0.68
C PRO A 92 -8.21 19.52 -1.52
N ILE A 93 -7.17 18.75 -1.23
CA ILE A 93 -6.83 17.56 -2.01
C ILE A 93 -7.47 16.30 -1.38
N LEU A 94 -8.15 15.52 -2.22
CA LEU A 94 -8.45 14.12 -1.97
C LEU A 94 -7.51 13.25 -2.81
N ALA A 95 -6.53 12.60 -2.17
CA ALA A 95 -5.67 11.63 -2.84
C ALA A 95 -6.37 10.27 -2.90
N ILE A 96 -6.43 9.65 -4.08
CA ILE A 96 -7.02 8.32 -4.25
C ILE A 96 -6.02 7.35 -4.88
N GLN A 97 -5.94 6.14 -4.34
CA GLN A 97 -5.25 5.00 -4.95
C GLN A 97 -6.22 3.82 -4.99
N PRO A 98 -7.10 3.75 -5.99
CA PRO A 98 -8.10 2.68 -6.07
C PRO A 98 -7.57 1.38 -6.67
N ASN A 99 -6.40 1.40 -7.33
CA ASN A 99 -5.83 0.25 -8.02
C ASN A 99 -4.40 -0.04 -7.53
N GLY A 100 -4.05 -1.33 -7.46
CA GLY A 100 -2.74 -1.80 -7.04
C GLY A 100 -2.06 -2.67 -8.08
N GLY A 101 -0.70 -2.62 -8.10
CA GLY A 101 0.09 -3.46 -8.98
C GLY A 101 -0.06 -3.15 -10.48
N PRO A 102 0.64 -3.90 -11.35
CA PRO A 102 0.49 -3.79 -12.79
C PRO A 102 -0.86 -4.38 -13.23
N GLN A 103 -1.53 -3.72 -14.17
CA GLN A 103 -2.82 -4.19 -14.69
C GLN A 103 -2.66 -5.34 -15.70
N GLY A 104 -1.46 -5.72 -16.07
CA GLY A 104 -1.19 -6.84 -16.96
C GLY A 104 -1.89 -6.75 -18.32
N GLN A 105 -1.63 -7.70 -19.19
CA GLN A 105 -2.26 -7.72 -20.51
C GLN A 105 -3.78 -8.00 -20.40
N GLY A 106 -4.58 -6.95 -20.57
CA GLY A 106 -6.05 -7.04 -20.62
C GLY A 106 -6.79 -7.00 -19.30
N TYR A 107 -6.11 -6.84 -18.16
CA TYR A 107 -6.76 -6.72 -16.85
C TYR A 107 -6.86 -5.25 -16.43
N ASN A 108 -8.06 -4.71 -16.46
CA ASN A 108 -8.35 -3.36 -15.99
C ASN A 108 -8.78 -3.29 -14.51
N TYR A 109 -8.94 -4.44 -13.85
CA TYR A 109 -9.44 -4.56 -12.49
C TYR A 109 -8.93 -5.84 -11.83
N SER A 110 -8.25 -5.69 -10.71
CA SER A 110 -7.85 -6.81 -9.85
C SER A 110 -8.82 -6.92 -8.67
N TRP A 111 -9.80 -7.80 -8.79
CA TRP A 111 -10.85 -7.96 -7.77
C TRP A 111 -10.29 -8.31 -6.37
N THR A 112 -9.08 -8.82 -6.32
CA THR A 112 -8.46 -9.23 -5.06
C THR A 112 -8.02 -8.06 -4.19
N ARG A 113 -7.88 -6.86 -4.78
CA ARG A 113 -7.31 -5.70 -4.09
C ARG A 113 -7.98 -4.37 -4.44
N ASP A 114 -8.40 -4.21 -5.70
CA ASP A 114 -8.82 -2.93 -6.22
C ASP A 114 -10.21 -2.52 -5.72
N ILE A 115 -10.43 -1.22 -5.57
CA ILE A 115 -11.77 -0.67 -5.39
C ILE A 115 -12.47 -0.72 -6.76
N PRO A 116 -13.67 -1.33 -6.87
CA PRO A 116 -14.38 -1.39 -8.13
C PRO A 116 -14.72 0.00 -8.69
N GLU A 117 -14.65 0.11 -10.01
CA GLU A 117 -14.93 1.37 -10.72
C GLU A 117 -16.24 2.05 -10.29
N PRO A 118 -17.39 1.36 -10.16
CA PRO A 118 -18.63 2.02 -9.73
C PRO A 118 -18.51 2.69 -8.36
N ALA A 119 -17.74 2.11 -7.44
CA ALA A 119 -17.50 2.69 -6.13
C ALA A 119 -16.58 3.92 -6.23
N VAL A 120 -15.51 3.83 -7.03
CA VAL A 120 -14.60 4.96 -7.27
C VAL A 120 -15.33 6.15 -7.89
N LEU A 121 -16.16 5.92 -8.90
CA LEU A 121 -16.93 6.97 -9.57
C LEU A 121 -17.92 7.67 -8.63
N LYS A 122 -18.58 6.93 -7.73
CA LYS A 122 -19.46 7.54 -6.71
C LYS A 122 -18.67 8.43 -5.74
N VAL A 123 -17.48 8.00 -5.31
CA VAL A 123 -16.61 8.84 -4.46
C VAL A 123 -16.18 10.10 -5.21
N ILE A 124 -15.77 9.98 -6.47
CA ILE A 124 -15.37 11.13 -7.30
C ILE A 124 -16.55 12.11 -7.42
N GLU A 125 -17.73 11.62 -7.73
CA GLU A 125 -18.94 12.46 -7.88
C GLU A 125 -19.27 13.24 -6.60
N GLU A 126 -19.16 12.59 -5.44
CA GLU A 126 -19.42 13.22 -4.13
C GLU A 126 -18.42 14.34 -3.80
N PHE A 127 -17.15 14.17 -4.17
CA PHE A 127 -16.09 15.08 -3.72
C PHE A 127 -15.60 16.08 -4.77
N LYS A 128 -15.84 15.88 -6.06
CA LYS A 128 -15.27 16.72 -7.14
C LYS A 128 -15.64 18.21 -7.07
N SER A 129 -16.78 18.55 -6.47
CA SER A 129 -17.20 19.94 -6.28
C SER A 129 -16.40 20.64 -5.18
N THR A 130 -15.95 19.91 -4.16
CA THR A 130 -15.31 20.44 -2.95
C THR A 130 -13.81 20.17 -2.87
N HIS A 131 -13.32 19.16 -3.58
CA HIS A 131 -11.93 18.74 -3.56
C HIS A 131 -11.32 18.63 -4.97
N SER A 132 -10.04 18.89 -5.08
CA SER A 132 -9.23 18.44 -6.21
C SER A 132 -8.84 16.99 -5.97
N ILE A 133 -9.29 16.11 -6.86
CA ILE A 133 -9.05 14.67 -6.71
C ILE A 133 -7.77 14.31 -7.44
N VAL A 134 -6.75 13.84 -6.72
CA VAL A 134 -5.46 13.45 -7.28
C VAL A 134 -5.34 11.94 -7.25
N HIS A 135 -5.26 11.32 -8.43
CA HIS A 135 -5.23 9.89 -8.63
C HIS A 135 -3.80 9.36 -8.70
N ILE A 136 -3.43 8.55 -7.72
CA ILE A 136 -2.18 7.80 -7.68
C ILE A 136 -2.38 6.55 -8.54
N LYS A 137 -1.83 6.56 -9.75
CA LYS A 137 -1.96 5.47 -10.72
C LYS A 137 -0.66 5.26 -11.49
N ARG A 138 -0.50 4.10 -12.07
CA ARG A 138 0.52 3.79 -13.07
C ARG A 138 -0.02 4.11 -14.46
N ASP A 139 0.86 4.22 -15.45
CA ASP A 139 0.46 4.53 -16.83
C ASP A 139 -0.45 3.47 -17.44
N ASP A 140 -0.27 2.21 -17.04
CA ASP A 140 -1.07 1.06 -17.50
C ASP A 140 -2.43 0.94 -16.79
N GLN A 141 -2.74 1.81 -15.83
CA GLN A 141 -4.01 1.81 -15.10
C GLN A 141 -5.00 2.81 -15.68
N LYS A 142 -6.29 2.52 -15.53
CA LYS A 142 -7.38 3.37 -16.02
C LYS A 142 -7.30 4.77 -15.41
N LYS A 143 -7.49 5.79 -16.23
CA LYS A 143 -7.72 7.16 -15.78
C LYS A 143 -9.21 7.37 -15.51
N TYR A 144 -9.54 7.87 -14.33
CA TYR A 144 -10.91 8.26 -14.00
C TYR A 144 -11.20 9.71 -14.42
N PRO A 145 -12.47 10.03 -14.79
CA PRO A 145 -12.86 11.40 -15.08
C PRO A 145 -12.71 12.29 -13.84
N ASP A 146 -12.61 13.59 -14.04
CA ASP A 146 -12.53 14.62 -12.99
C ASP A 146 -11.37 14.39 -11.99
N THR A 147 -10.29 13.72 -12.43
CA THR A 147 -9.09 13.48 -11.62
C THR A 147 -7.84 14.06 -12.26
N LEU A 148 -6.96 14.60 -11.42
CA LEU A 148 -5.58 14.93 -11.75
C LEU A 148 -4.71 13.68 -11.58
N HIS A 149 -3.67 13.53 -12.38
CA HIS A 149 -2.71 12.44 -12.20
C HIS A 149 -1.61 12.87 -11.22
N ALA A 150 -1.32 12.02 -10.24
CA ALA A 150 -0.16 12.22 -9.38
C ALA A 150 1.13 12.05 -10.19
N LEU A 151 2.14 12.84 -9.87
CA LEU A 151 3.47 12.63 -10.44
C LEU A 151 4.02 11.26 -10.02
N ASP A 152 4.68 10.60 -10.94
CA ASP A 152 5.34 9.34 -10.68
C ASP A 152 6.47 9.48 -9.65
N GLY A 153 6.75 8.37 -8.99
CA GLY A 153 7.84 8.27 -8.05
C GLY A 153 7.40 8.28 -6.58
N PHE A 154 8.07 7.42 -5.83
CA PHE A 154 7.80 7.20 -4.41
C PHE A 154 7.82 8.48 -3.57
N ARG A 155 8.81 9.35 -3.81
CA ARG A 155 9.02 10.60 -3.04
C ARG A 155 7.94 11.64 -3.35
N SER A 156 7.55 11.75 -4.62
CA SER A 156 6.46 12.63 -5.05
C SER A 156 5.13 12.23 -4.43
N ILE A 157 4.82 10.93 -4.45
CA ILE A 157 3.60 10.41 -3.84
C ILE A 157 3.61 10.59 -2.31
N ALA A 158 4.76 10.42 -1.66
CA ALA A 158 4.91 10.68 -0.23
C ALA A 158 4.55 12.13 0.13
N ILE A 159 4.98 13.09 -0.69
CA ILE A 159 4.66 14.50 -0.50
C ILE A 159 3.18 14.78 -0.82
N LEU A 160 2.64 14.19 -1.89
CA LEU A 160 1.21 14.28 -2.18
C LEU A 160 0.36 13.84 -0.98
N LEU A 161 0.70 12.70 -0.37
CA LEU A 161 -0.04 12.19 0.78
C LEU A 161 0.02 13.13 1.99
N GLN A 162 1.15 13.82 2.20
CA GLN A 162 1.24 14.84 3.26
C GLN A 162 0.39 16.09 2.95
N LEU A 163 0.31 16.49 1.68
CA LEU A 163 -0.46 17.65 1.25
C LEU A 163 -1.97 17.38 1.18
N ALA A 164 -2.35 16.11 1.01
CA ALA A 164 -3.75 15.74 0.89
C ALA A 164 -4.51 15.90 2.21
N ASN A 165 -5.71 16.48 2.13
CA ASN A 165 -6.61 16.61 3.27
C ASN A 165 -7.33 15.30 3.58
N LYS A 166 -7.63 14.52 2.54
CA LYS A 166 -8.30 13.22 2.63
C LYS A 166 -7.58 12.20 1.75
N ARG A 167 -7.65 10.92 2.13
CA ARG A 167 -6.97 9.81 1.43
C ARG A 167 -7.88 8.61 1.37
N LEU A 168 -8.12 8.12 0.13
CA LEU A 168 -8.77 6.84 -0.14
C LEU A 168 -7.75 5.90 -0.74
N LEU A 169 -7.37 4.89 0.00
CA LEU A 169 -6.28 3.99 -0.32
C LEU A 169 -6.76 2.53 -0.30
N ILE A 170 -5.92 1.65 -0.77
CA ILE A 170 -6.09 0.19 -0.71
C ILE A 170 -4.90 -0.45 0.01
N ASP A 171 -4.91 -1.76 0.16
CA ASP A 171 -3.73 -2.53 0.60
C ASP A 171 -2.60 -2.41 -0.43
N SER A 172 -1.80 -1.36 -0.29
CA SER A 172 -0.69 -1.01 -1.16
C SER A 172 0.28 -0.07 -0.45
N PHE A 173 1.38 0.26 -1.11
CA PHE A 173 2.46 1.09 -0.53
C PHE A 173 1.99 2.43 0.04
N ALA A 174 0.95 3.05 -0.53
CA ALA A 174 0.50 4.36 -0.09
C ALA A 174 -0.11 4.36 1.32
N GLN A 175 -0.75 3.27 1.77
CA GLN A 175 -1.24 3.17 3.15
C GLN A 175 -0.08 3.07 4.15
N HIS A 176 1.01 2.40 3.79
CA HIS A 176 2.22 2.34 4.61
C HIS A 176 2.93 3.71 4.68
N LEU A 177 2.95 4.46 3.56
CA LEU A 177 3.45 5.84 3.53
C LEU A 177 2.61 6.78 4.39
N ALA A 178 1.29 6.68 4.29
CA ALA A 178 0.40 7.49 5.12
C ALA A 178 0.64 7.20 6.61
N THR A 179 0.82 5.93 6.99
CA THR A 179 1.18 5.55 8.36
C THR A 179 2.51 6.15 8.79
N ALA A 180 3.53 6.10 7.92
CA ALA A 180 4.87 6.64 8.21
C ALA A 180 4.86 8.14 8.56
N PHE A 181 3.87 8.87 8.07
CA PHE A 181 3.66 10.29 8.35
C PHE A 181 2.53 10.56 9.36
N ASN A 182 2.02 9.52 10.00
CA ASN A 182 0.90 9.63 10.95
C ASN A 182 -0.34 10.30 10.33
N LEU A 183 -0.70 9.91 9.12
CA LEU A 183 -1.80 10.47 8.34
C LEU A 183 -3.00 9.50 8.30
N PRO A 184 -4.04 9.71 9.11
CA PRO A 184 -5.25 8.92 9.04
C PRO A 184 -5.82 8.87 7.61
N SER A 185 -6.22 7.69 7.17
CA SER A 185 -6.69 7.47 5.80
C SER A 185 -7.88 6.50 5.81
N THR A 186 -8.72 6.53 4.79
CA THR A 186 -9.67 5.46 4.52
C THR A 186 -8.98 4.40 3.66
N VAL A 187 -8.88 3.17 4.16
CA VAL A 187 -8.21 2.06 3.46
C VAL A 187 -9.22 0.94 3.20
N CYS A 188 -9.38 0.58 1.93
CA CYS A 188 -10.28 -0.47 1.48
C CYS A 188 -9.54 -1.81 1.34
N TRP A 189 -10.16 -2.88 1.87
CA TRP A 189 -9.60 -4.23 1.95
C TRP A 189 -10.52 -5.24 1.28
N VAL A 190 -10.02 -6.02 0.33
CA VAL A 190 -10.82 -7.06 -0.34
C VAL A 190 -10.44 -8.45 0.14
N THR A 191 -9.27 -8.97 -0.25
CA THR A 191 -8.85 -10.33 0.12
C THR A 191 -7.84 -10.37 1.24
N THR A 192 -7.03 -9.33 1.38
CA THR A 192 -6.09 -9.17 2.49
C THR A 192 -6.79 -8.62 3.73
N LYS A 193 -6.21 -8.83 4.91
CA LYS A 193 -6.78 -8.41 6.18
C LYS A 193 -6.02 -7.22 6.78
N PRO A 194 -6.72 -6.19 7.25
CA PRO A 194 -6.07 -5.09 7.97
C PRO A 194 -5.39 -5.54 9.25
N GLU A 195 -5.82 -6.64 9.86
CA GLU A 195 -5.20 -7.24 11.05
C GLU A 195 -3.79 -7.76 10.77
N ILE A 196 -3.48 -8.10 9.50
CA ILE A 196 -2.18 -8.63 9.09
C ILE A 196 -1.31 -7.54 8.47
N PHE A 197 -1.89 -6.64 7.66
CA PHE A 197 -1.14 -5.67 6.85
C PHE A 197 -1.47 -4.21 7.16
N GLY A 198 -2.54 -3.96 7.90
CA GLY A 198 -3.07 -2.62 8.12
C GLY A 198 -2.56 -1.98 9.41
N TYR A 199 -3.05 -0.79 9.67
CA TYR A 199 -2.72 -0.02 10.85
C TYR A 199 -3.98 0.56 11.49
N GLU A 200 -3.98 0.65 12.82
CA GLU A 200 -5.12 1.15 13.59
C GLU A 200 -5.42 2.64 13.34
N ILE A 201 -4.42 3.40 12.91
CA ILE A 201 -4.59 4.82 12.55
C ILE A 201 -5.58 5.04 11.41
N HIS A 202 -5.84 4.02 10.59
CA HIS A 202 -6.70 4.11 9.42
C HIS A 202 -8.14 3.67 9.70
N ASN A 203 -9.08 4.28 8.97
CA ASN A 203 -10.43 3.75 8.85
C ASN A 203 -10.42 2.57 7.87
N ASN A 204 -10.26 1.36 8.40
CA ASN A 204 -10.16 0.14 7.62
C ASN A 204 -11.54 -0.37 7.21
N ILE A 205 -11.87 -0.29 5.93
CA ILE A 205 -13.16 -0.71 5.35
C ILE A 205 -12.97 -2.03 4.61
N LYS A 206 -13.53 -3.10 5.17
CA LYS A 206 -13.51 -4.43 4.55
C LYS A 206 -14.63 -4.54 3.52
N ALA A 207 -14.35 -5.22 2.42
CA ALA A 207 -15.34 -5.60 1.43
C ALA A 207 -16.47 -6.44 2.06
N ASN A 208 -17.64 -6.34 1.47
CA ASN A 208 -18.77 -7.16 1.88
C ASN A 208 -18.44 -8.65 1.66
N LYS A 209 -18.86 -9.50 2.58
CA LYS A 209 -18.66 -10.95 2.40
C LYS A 209 -19.47 -11.41 1.18
N PRO A 210 -18.84 -12.02 0.18
CA PRO A 210 -19.57 -12.60 -0.92
C PRO A 210 -20.39 -13.78 -0.40
N ASN A 211 -21.55 -14.01 -0.99
CA ASN A 211 -22.35 -15.20 -0.67
C ASN A 211 -21.74 -16.43 -1.36
N LEU A 212 -20.72 -16.99 -0.74
CA LEU A 212 -19.95 -18.11 -1.26
C LEU A 212 -20.13 -19.34 -0.38
N SER A 213 -20.21 -20.48 -1.02
CA SER A 213 -20.16 -21.80 -0.36
C SER A 213 -18.77 -22.22 0.08
N VAL A 214 -17.73 -21.47 -0.31
CA VAL A 214 -16.33 -21.75 0.01
C VAL A 214 -15.69 -20.55 0.70
N THR A 215 -14.79 -20.82 1.63
CA THR A 215 -13.97 -19.78 2.27
C THR A 215 -12.82 -19.43 1.34
N PHE A 216 -12.71 -18.17 0.96
CA PHE A 216 -11.51 -17.68 0.28
C PHE A 216 -10.39 -17.52 1.29
N PRO A 217 -9.19 -18.07 1.01
CA PRO A 217 -8.02 -17.73 1.79
C PRO A 217 -7.77 -16.22 1.64
N ASN A 218 -7.63 -15.54 2.77
CA ASN A 218 -7.40 -14.10 2.79
C ASN A 218 -6.04 -13.69 2.20
N ASN A 219 -5.22 -14.65 1.85
CA ASN A 219 -3.86 -14.42 1.44
C ASN A 219 -3.55 -15.10 0.10
N LEU A 220 -3.98 -14.45 -0.97
CA LEU A 220 -3.68 -14.89 -2.35
C LEU A 220 -2.19 -14.81 -2.71
N TYR A 221 -1.38 -14.18 -1.87
CA TYR A 221 0.07 -14.07 -2.06
C TYR A 221 0.85 -15.15 -1.33
N GLN A 222 0.17 -16.10 -0.70
CA GLN A 222 0.88 -17.22 -0.09
C GLN A 222 1.59 -18.04 -1.17
N PRO A 223 2.89 -18.30 -1.02
CA PRO A 223 3.63 -19.15 -1.95
C PRO A 223 3.08 -20.58 -2.03
N PHE A 224 2.21 -20.96 -1.10
CA PHE A 224 1.51 -22.26 -1.03
C PHE A 224 0.04 -22.19 -1.43
N ALA A 225 -0.47 -21.05 -1.84
CA ALA A 225 -1.80 -20.95 -2.46
C ALA A 225 -1.74 -21.66 -3.82
N LEU A 226 -1.77 -22.97 -3.76
CA LEU A 226 -1.66 -23.85 -4.93
C LEU A 226 -2.93 -23.89 -5.77
N SER A 227 -4.05 -23.36 -5.28
CA SER A 227 -5.29 -23.40 -6.02
C SER A 227 -5.34 -22.22 -7.00
N GLN A 228 -5.13 -22.51 -8.25
CA GLN A 228 -5.46 -21.63 -9.37
C GLN A 228 -6.97 -21.38 -9.48
N ASP A 229 -7.77 -22.02 -8.65
CA ASP A 229 -9.24 -21.99 -8.70
C ASP A 229 -9.86 -20.69 -8.16
N ILE A 230 -9.04 -19.80 -7.57
CA ILE A 230 -9.51 -18.54 -7.00
C ILE A 230 -9.20 -17.35 -7.94
N THR A 231 -9.24 -17.58 -9.23
CA THR A 231 -9.00 -16.50 -10.20
C THR A 231 -10.27 -15.74 -10.57
N SER A 232 -11.45 -16.30 -10.28
CA SER A 232 -12.72 -15.68 -10.61
C SER A 232 -13.21 -14.76 -9.50
N CYS A 233 -13.64 -13.56 -9.86
CA CYS A 233 -14.26 -12.63 -8.92
C CYS A 233 -15.52 -13.27 -8.31
N PRO A 234 -15.64 -13.35 -6.97
CA PRO A 234 -16.76 -13.99 -6.31
C PRO A 234 -18.03 -13.11 -6.26
N TYR A 235 -17.89 -11.84 -6.56
CA TYR A 235 -18.99 -10.91 -6.56
C TYR A 235 -19.73 -10.93 -7.90
N LYS A 236 -21.05 -11.13 -7.86
CA LYS A 236 -21.87 -11.13 -9.07
C LYS A 236 -21.94 -9.75 -9.71
N LYS A 237 -21.89 -8.70 -8.90
CA LYS A 237 -21.88 -7.30 -9.34
C LYS A 237 -20.77 -6.56 -8.61
N LEU A 238 -20.07 -5.68 -9.32
CA LEU A 238 -19.00 -4.89 -8.74
C LEU A 238 -19.49 -3.88 -7.70
N GLU A 239 -20.73 -3.46 -7.79
CA GLU A 239 -21.39 -2.58 -6.82
C GLU A 239 -21.57 -3.23 -5.45
N ASP A 240 -21.58 -4.57 -5.40
CA ASP A 240 -21.78 -5.33 -4.15
C ASP A 240 -20.50 -5.50 -3.34
N VAL A 241 -19.33 -5.15 -3.90
CA VAL A 241 -18.03 -5.34 -3.23
C VAL A 241 -17.90 -4.48 -1.99
N PHE A 242 -18.28 -3.22 -2.07
CA PHE A 242 -18.23 -2.30 -0.93
C PHE A 242 -19.56 -1.58 -0.70
N ASP A 243 -19.84 -1.29 0.57
CA ASP A 243 -20.80 -0.27 0.95
C ASP A 243 -20.15 1.11 0.73
N VAL A 244 -20.44 1.74 -0.39
CA VAL A 244 -19.83 3.00 -0.80
C VAL A 244 -20.17 4.15 0.15
N ASP A 245 -21.35 4.11 0.77
CA ASP A 245 -21.76 5.15 1.73
C ASP A 245 -20.88 5.13 2.98
N LYS A 246 -20.38 3.94 3.39
CA LYS A 246 -19.37 3.84 4.46
C LYS A 246 -18.06 4.47 4.05
N ILE A 247 -17.61 4.28 2.80
CA ILE A 247 -16.39 4.91 2.28
C ILE A 247 -16.55 6.43 2.29
N ILE A 248 -17.65 6.94 1.74
CA ILE A 248 -17.95 8.38 1.69
C ILE A 248 -18.02 8.97 3.11
N LYS A 249 -18.71 8.30 4.03
CA LYS A 249 -18.82 8.74 5.42
C LYS A 249 -17.46 8.78 6.12
N SER A 250 -16.60 7.82 5.85
CA SER A 250 -15.23 7.77 6.40
C SER A 250 -14.32 8.87 5.86
N LEU A 251 -14.63 9.40 4.69
CA LEU A 251 -13.92 10.52 4.05
C LEU A 251 -14.49 11.90 4.46
N LYS A 252 -15.66 11.99 5.03
CA LYS A 252 -16.22 13.26 5.55
C LYS A 252 -15.63 13.65 6.88
#